data_80aa03d4ef1c1ce58ee0db97fca139b3
#
_entry.id   80aa03d4ef1c1ce58ee0db97fca139b3
#
_cell.length_a   1.000
_cell.length_b   1.000
_cell.length_c   1.000
_cell.angle_alpha   90.00
_cell.angle_beta   90.00
_cell.angle_gamma   90.00
#
_symmetry.space_group_name_H-M   'P 1'
#
loop_
_entity.id
_entity.type
_entity.pdbx_description
1 polymer ?
#
loop_
_entity_poly.entity_id
_entity_poly.type
_entity_poly.pdbx_seq_one_letter_code
_entity_poly.pdbx_strand_id
1 'polypeptide(L)'
;MRILGWLRGIVALLVCLLLGVDMTVAQELESYLKTRDAHKIKSVTPIAALELVVGKRVLEVEGVVVGSVAVDGAQSILLEVEPGRSIVVALGEEHGWLTRGQLRIRAIVAVERESELVTPTYRLLDAAFASTVAKWEARQRALQHAKAQAQAPPQKPAASRPPTRSTSLNSRANSTARPPQRPNPAPDWETFRLNLRLYVPEYAQFIRSRNPRLSQQEADQIAWAILRFSAHYGVDPRFIVAIVLVESGFNPDATSRKGAAGLGQLMPSTARGLGVVDPYDPIQNLHGTVKLVRGHLERYWAQTGDPNGWEHVVLTLAAYNAGSGAVRKHGGVPPYRETQNYVRKVIRVYKQLCGIRE
;
A
#
# COMPACT_ATOMS: atom_id res chain seq x y z
N MET A 1 21.18 -11.85 38.18
CA MET A 1 20.91 -12.08 36.74
C MET A 1 19.61 -12.84 36.41
N ARG A 2 19.04 -13.69 37.26
CA ARG A 2 17.81 -14.46 36.95
C ARG A 2 16.49 -13.66 37.01
N ILE A 3 16.39 -12.63 37.85
CA ILE A 3 15.16 -11.82 38.01
C ILE A 3 14.90 -10.90 36.81
N LEU A 4 15.94 -10.37 36.15
CA LEU A 4 15.81 -9.53 34.96
C LEU A 4 15.29 -10.31 33.72
N GLY A 5 15.60 -11.60 33.61
CA GLY A 5 15.09 -12.46 32.54
C GLY A 5 13.59 -12.74 32.67
N TRP A 6 13.07 -12.89 33.87
CA TRP A 6 11.65 -13.13 34.13
C TRP A 6 10.78 -11.91 33.84
N LEU A 7 11.24 -10.69 34.20
CA LEU A 7 10.53 -9.45 33.86
C LEU A 7 10.46 -9.23 32.33
N ARG A 8 11.54 -9.52 31.59
CA ARG A 8 11.56 -9.43 30.13
C ARG A 8 10.55 -10.41 29.47
N GLY A 9 10.44 -11.64 29.99
CA GLY A 9 9.48 -12.62 29.51
C GLY A 9 8.02 -12.18 29.74
N ILE A 10 7.72 -11.53 30.84
CA ILE A 10 6.37 -11.05 31.18
C ILE A 10 5.97 -9.87 30.30
N VAL A 11 6.87 -8.92 30.05
CA VAL A 11 6.59 -7.77 29.16
C VAL A 11 6.39 -8.22 27.71
N ALA A 12 7.25 -9.10 27.19
CA ALA A 12 7.09 -9.67 25.87
C ALA A 12 5.78 -10.48 25.73
N LEU A 13 5.41 -11.25 26.76
CA LEU A 13 4.14 -11.99 26.79
C LEU A 13 2.93 -11.06 26.79
N LEU A 14 2.98 -9.95 27.54
CA LEU A 14 1.94 -8.92 27.51
C LEU A 14 1.83 -8.24 26.14
N VAL A 15 2.96 -7.95 25.49
CA VAL A 15 2.98 -7.39 24.13
C VAL A 15 2.42 -8.38 23.10
N CYS A 16 2.76 -9.69 23.21
CA CYS A 16 2.17 -10.74 22.38
C CYS A 16 0.64 -10.78 22.51
N LEU A 17 0.13 -10.84 23.74
CA LEU A 17 -1.31 -10.86 24.02
C LEU A 17 -2.03 -9.59 23.56
N LEU A 18 -1.36 -8.44 23.66
CA LEU A 18 -1.94 -7.15 23.35
C LEU A 18 -1.96 -6.82 21.86
N LEU A 19 -0.98 -7.31 21.11
CA LEU A 19 -0.81 -7.00 19.67
C LEU A 19 -1.06 -8.20 18.76
N GLY A 20 -1.22 -9.41 19.31
CA GLY A 20 -1.41 -10.65 18.54
C GLY A 20 -0.20 -10.96 17.64
N VAL A 21 1.01 -10.77 18.16
CA VAL A 21 2.29 -11.03 17.46
C VAL A 21 3.06 -12.17 18.13
N ASP A 22 3.98 -12.81 17.40
CA ASP A 22 4.85 -13.83 17.92
C ASP A 22 5.80 -13.30 19.00
N MET A 23 6.27 -14.18 19.88
CA MET A 23 7.15 -13.84 21.01
C MET A 23 8.45 -13.17 20.54
N THR A 24 9.04 -13.62 19.44
CA THR A 24 10.23 -13.02 18.82
C THR A 24 9.99 -11.58 18.37
N VAL A 25 8.88 -11.34 17.68
CA VAL A 25 8.48 -9.99 17.21
C VAL A 25 8.18 -9.06 18.39
N ALA A 26 7.64 -9.60 19.48
CA ALA A 26 7.39 -8.83 20.69
C ALA A 26 8.70 -8.42 21.41
N GLN A 27 9.70 -9.30 21.43
CA GLN A 27 11.02 -9.01 21.98
C GLN A 27 11.78 -7.98 21.16
N GLU A 28 11.69 -8.07 19.81
CA GLU A 28 12.27 -7.06 18.90
C GLU A 28 11.62 -5.69 19.10
N LEU A 29 10.29 -5.63 19.25
CA LEU A 29 9.58 -4.38 19.53
C LEU A 29 9.99 -3.80 20.88
N GLU A 30 10.13 -4.61 21.93
CA GLU A 30 10.54 -4.15 23.26
C GLU A 30 11.96 -3.56 23.23
N SER A 31 12.92 -4.24 22.59
CA SER A 31 14.28 -3.76 22.38
C SER A 31 14.29 -2.42 21.66
N TYR A 32 13.59 -2.37 20.52
CA TYR A 32 13.47 -1.17 19.71
C TYR A 32 12.88 0.02 20.50
N LEU A 33 11.78 -0.18 21.24
CA LEU A 33 11.17 0.89 22.03
C LEU A 33 12.11 1.39 23.15
N LYS A 34 12.85 0.48 23.79
CA LYS A 34 13.85 0.84 24.79
C LYS A 34 14.97 1.68 24.19
N THR A 35 15.48 1.32 23.01
CA THR A 35 16.51 2.08 22.30
C THR A 35 15.97 3.44 21.86
N ARG A 36 14.74 3.49 21.37
CA ARG A 36 14.04 4.73 21.00
C ARG A 36 13.92 5.71 22.17
N ASP A 37 13.50 5.22 23.32
CA ASP A 37 13.35 6.01 24.54
C ASP A 37 14.71 6.49 25.08
N ALA A 38 15.73 5.63 25.08
CA ALA A 38 17.08 5.98 25.53
C ALA A 38 17.67 7.15 24.73
N HIS A 39 17.36 7.23 23.43
CA HIS A 39 17.80 8.31 22.54
C HIS A 39 16.79 9.45 22.43
N LYS A 40 15.67 9.41 23.16
CA LYS A 40 14.61 10.45 23.20
C LYS A 40 14.05 10.78 21.81
N ILE A 41 13.92 9.78 20.94
CA ILE A 41 13.43 9.94 19.58
C ILE A 41 11.92 10.12 19.60
N LYS A 42 11.42 11.20 18.98
CA LYS A 42 9.99 11.55 18.98
C LYS A 42 9.28 11.26 17.66
N SER A 43 10.02 11.24 16.56
CA SER A 43 9.45 11.09 15.21
C SER A 43 10.44 10.46 14.25
N VAL A 44 9.89 9.85 13.20
CA VAL A 44 10.67 9.36 12.05
C VAL A 44 11.28 10.54 11.31
N THR A 45 12.52 10.38 10.90
CA THR A 45 13.29 11.39 10.19
C THR A 45 13.16 11.17 8.68
N PRO A 46 12.70 12.16 7.89
CA PRO A 46 12.66 12.05 6.43
C PRO A 46 14.08 12.06 5.85
N ILE A 47 14.25 11.43 4.66
CA ILE A 47 15.57 11.30 4.03
C ILE A 47 16.25 12.64 3.76
N ALA A 48 15.49 13.67 3.40
CA ALA A 48 16.03 15.02 3.19
C ALA A 48 16.72 15.59 4.45
N ALA A 49 16.23 15.24 5.64
CA ALA A 49 16.83 15.64 6.90
C ALA A 49 18.06 14.79 7.26
N LEU A 50 18.12 13.51 6.81
CA LEU A 50 19.30 12.65 6.96
C LEU A 50 20.50 13.20 6.20
N GLU A 51 20.27 13.73 5.00
CA GLU A 51 21.32 14.30 4.14
C GLU A 51 21.93 15.59 4.71
N LEU A 52 21.22 16.27 5.59
CA LEU A 52 21.69 17.50 6.23
C LEU A 52 22.43 17.25 7.56
N VAL A 53 22.52 16.00 8.02
CA VAL A 53 23.20 15.68 9.28
C VAL A 53 24.71 15.88 9.11
N VAL A 54 25.30 16.68 10.01
CA VAL A 54 26.75 16.81 10.19
C VAL A 54 27.06 16.47 11.65
N GLY A 55 28.17 15.76 11.89
CA GLY A 55 28.54 15.22 13.18
C GLY A 55 27.88 13.88 13.47
N LYS A 56 27.75 13.55 14.76
CA LYS A 56 27.14 12.29 15.21
C LYS A 56 25.71 12.52 15.68
N ARG A 57 24.76 11.75 15.12
CA ARG A 57 23.35 11.80 15.50
C ARG A 57 22.78 10.39 15.57
N VAL A 58 21.74 10.22 16.39
CA VAL A 58 20.94 8.99 16.41
C VAL A 58 19.53 9.37 15.99
N LEU A 59 19.03 8.72 14.94
CA LEU A 59 17.78 9.07 14.29
C LEU A 59 16.97 7.81 14.00
N GLU A 60 15.66 7.95 13.90
CA GLU A 60 14.74 6.91 13.47
C GLU A 60 14.40 7.13 12.00
N VAL A 61 14.50 6.08 11.21
CA VAL A 61 14.10 6.05 9.80
C VAL A 61 13.11 4.93 9.56
N GLU A 62 12.21 5.11 8.61
CA GLU A 62 11.33 4.06 8.15
C GLU A 62 11.64 3.77 6.68
N GLY A 63 11.75 2.50 6.32
CA GLY A 63 12.06 2.11 4.96
C GLY A 63 11.84 0.63 4.70
N VAL A 64 12.14 0.22 3.48
CA VAL A 64 12.08 -1.18 3.03
C VAL A 64 13.48 -1.70 2.81
N VAL A 65 13.83 -2.81 3.44
CA VAL A 65 15.08 -3.52 3.14
C VAL A 65 14.94 -4.12 1.74
N VAL A 66 15.69 -3.59 0.78
CA VAL A 66 15.63 -4.03 -0.62
C VAL A 66 16.77 -4.99 -1.00
N GLY A 67 17.76 -5.11 -0.16
CA GLY A 67 18.89 -6.02 -0.34
C GLY A 67 19.82 -6.06 0.86
N SER A 68 20.77 -6.98 0.82
CA SER A 68 21.88 -7.06 1.78
C SER A 68 23.20 -7.21 1.01
N VAL A 69 24.26 -6.65 1.57
CA VAL A 69 25.61 -6.68 0.99
C VAL A 69 26.62 -6.85 2.12
N ALA A 70 27.69 -7.61 1.86
CA ALA A 70 28.83 -7.66 2.76
C ALA A 70 29.87 -6.64 2.29
N VAL A 71 30.24 -5.70 3.16
CA VAL A 71 31.26 -4.69 2.93
C VAL A 71 32.33 -4.88 3.97
N ASP A 72 33.56 -5.14 3.56
CA ASP A 72 34.74 -5.37 4.44
C ASP A 72 34.46 -6.42 5.55
N GLY A 73 33.74 -7.49 5.22
CA GLY A 73 33.39 -8.55 6.15
C GLY A 73 32.23 -8.22 7.10
N ALA A 74 31.73 -7.00 7.10
CA ALA A 74 30.55 -6.59 7.87
C ALA A 74 29.28 -6.71 7.01
N GLN A 75 28.21 -7.26 7.60
CA GLN A 75 26.91 -7.29 6.95
C GLN A 75 26.27 -5.91 6.96
N SER A 76 25.71 -5.52 5.82
CA SER A 76 24.96 -4.27 5.67
C SER A 76 23.67 -4.54 4.91
N ILE A 77 22.63 -3.73 5.15
CA ILE A 77 21.40 -3.73 4.37
C ILE A 77 21.31 -2.48 3.51
N LEU A 78 20.67 -2.62 2.38
CA LEU A 78 20.22 -1.50 1.56
C LEU A 78 18.78 -1.19 1.98
N LEU A 79 18.61 -0.06 2.68
CA LEU A 79 17.32 0.41 3.18
C LEU A 79 16.79 1.51 2.26
N GLU A 80 15.75 1.23 1.50
CA GLU A 80 15.03 2.21 0.69
C GLU A 80 14.09 3.02 1.60
N VAL A 81 14.47 4.25 1.88
CA VAL A 81 13.73 5.17 2.78
C VAL A 81 12.63 5.90 2.02
N GLU A 82 12.90 6.27 0.78
CA GLU A 82 11.93 6.81 -0.18
C GLU A 82 12.09 6.07 -1.52
N PRO A 83 11.08 6.06 -2.39
CA PRO A 83 11.19 5.38 -3.68
C PRO A 83 12.41 5.84 -4.49
N GLY A 84 13.29 4.90 -4.80
CA GLY A 84 14.54 5.15 -5.52
C GLY A 84 15.67 5.80 -4.70
N ARG A 85 15.45 6.04 -3.40
CA ARG A 85 16.47 6.63 -2.49
C ARG A 85 16.76 5.68 -1.35
N SER A 86 17.94 5.09 -1.38
CA SER A 86 18.37 4.10 -0.40
C SER A 86 19.60 4.55 0.36
N ILE A 87 19.71 4.09 1.59
CA ILE A 87 20.90 4.22 2.41
C ILE A 87 21.48 2.83 2.71
N VAL A 88 22.81 2.73 2.80
CA VAL A 88 23.50 1.51 3.24
C VAL A 88 23.67 1.57 4.74
N VAL A 89 23.09 0.62 5.45
CA VAL A 89 23.11 0.56 6.92
C VAL A 89 23.89 -0.65 7.37
N ALA A 90 25.01 -0.43 8.06
CA ALA A 90 25.81 -1.50 8.64
C ALA A 90 25.07 -2.17 9.80
N LEU A 91 25.04 -3.50 9.81
CA LEU A 91 24.37 -4.32 10.83
C LEU A 91 25.32 -4.74 11.95
N GLY A 92 24.80 -4.86 13.17
CA GLY A 92 25.41 -5.62 14.25
C GLY A 92 25.02 -7.11 14.14
N GLU A 93 25.72 -7.97 14.88
CA GLU A 93 25.50 -9.44 14.87
C GLU A 93 24.06 -9.83 15.27
N GLU A 94 23.39 -9.03 16.09
CA GLU A 94 22.06 -9.30 16.62
C GLU A 94 20.93 -9.11 15.58
N HIS A 95 21.18 -8.47 14.43
CA HIS A 95 20.18 -8.07 13.45
C HIS A 95 20.21 -8.87 12.14
N GLY A 96 20.78 -10.07 12.17
CA GLY A 96 20.87 -10.94 10.99
C GLY A 96 19.54 -11.31 10.34
N TRP A 97 18.40 -11.17 11.07
CA TRP A 97 17.07 -11.39 10.53
C TRP A 97 16.68 -10.39 9.43
N LEU A 98 17.27 -9.20 9.41
CA LEU A 98 17.04 -8.17 8.39
C LEU A 98 17.56 -8.56 7.00
N THR A 99 18.45 -9.54 6.90
CA THR A 99 18.98 -10.00 5.60
C THR A 99 18.03 -10.94 4.85
N ARG A 100 16.92 -11.37 5.47
CA ARG A 100 16.00 -12.40 4.95
C ARG A 100 15.00 -11.91 3.89
N GLY A 101 15.16 -10.69 3.38
CA GLY A 101 14.33 -10.17 2.28
C GLY A 101 13.72 -8.80 2.54
N GLN A 102 12.87 -8.36 1.63
CA GLN A 102 12.27 -7.02 1.63
C GLN A 102 11.31 -6.81 2.82
N LEU A 103 11.83 -6.37 3.94
CA LEU A 103 11.09 -6.11 5.16
C LEU A 103 10.88 -4.61 5.31
N ARG A 104 9.66 -4.17 5.58
CA ARG A 104 9.42 -2.78 5.99
C ARG A 104 9.67 -2.65 7.47
N ILE A 105 10.64 -1.82 7.82
CA ILE A 105 11.11 -1.66 9.18
C ILE A 105 11.13 -0.19 9.58
N ARG A 106 11.04 0.04 10.88
CA ARG A 106 11.59 1.23 11.53
C ARG A 106 12.94 0.88 12.11
N ALA A 107 13.94 1.65 11.76
CA ALA A 107 15.32 1.44 12.16
C ALA A 107 15.82 2.67 12.93
N ILE A 108 16.47 2.42 14.06
CA ILE A 108 17.21 3.44 14.79
C ILE A 108 18.65 3.35 14.32
N VAL A 109 19.12 4.40 13.67
CA VAL A 109 20.46 4.45 13.06
C VAL A 109 21.32 5.51 13.71
N ALA A 110 22.55 5.15 14.02
CA ALA A 110 23.59 6.12 14.30
C ALA A 110 24.16 6.63 12.98
N VAL A 111 24.07 7.93 12.76
CA VAL A 111 24.58 8.63 11.59
C VAL A 111 25.85 9.35 11.99
N GLU A 112 26.90 9.18 11.22
CA GLU A 112 28.15 9.90 11.40
C GLU A 112 28.60 10.50 10.07
N ARG A 113 28.86 11.80 10.07
CA ARG A 113 29.35 12.55 8.90
C ARG A 113 30.30 13.64 9.37
N GLU A 114 31.53 13.59 8.90
CA GLU A 114 32.56 14.55 9.32
C GLU A 114 32.36 15.95 8.74
N SER A 115 31.88 16.06 7.52
CA SER A 115 31.60 17.34 6.86
C SER A 115 30.52 17.19 5.77
N GLU A 116 29.98 18.28 5.26
CA GLU A 116 28.99 18.27 4.18
C GLU A 116 29.49 17.64 2.87
N LEU A 117 30.81 17.58 2.67
CA LEU A 117 31.43 17.00 1.49
C LEU A 117 31.68 15.49 1.59
N VAL A 118 31.47 14.90 2.78
CA VAL A 118 31.69 13.48 3.04
C VAL A 118 30.33 12.75 3.07
N THR A 119 30.30 11.55 2.47
CA THR A 119 29.10 10.71 2.52
C THR A 119 28.83 10.24 3.96
N PRO A 120 27.61 10.37 4.48
CA PRO A 120 27.29 9.90 5.82
C PRO A 120 27.39 8.36 5.91
N THR A 121 27.87 7.88 7.04
CA THR A 121 27.82 6.46 7.39
C THR A 121 26.64 6.20 8.32
N TYR A 122 25.99 5.05 8.11
CA TYR A 122 24.81 4.65 8.91
C TYR A 122 25.11 3.31 9.57
N ARG A 123 24.94 3.23 10.89
CA ARG A 123 25.06 2.00 11.65
C ARG A 123 23.75 1.72 12.38
N LEU A 124 23.20 0.52 12.22
CA LEU A 124 22.00 0.11 12.93
C LEU A 124 22.27 -0.01 14.42
N LEU A 125 21.40 0.57 15.23
CA LEU A 125 21.36 0.40 16.68
C LEU A 125 20.26 -0.57 17.07
N ASP A 126 19.08 -0.44 16.44
CA ASP A 126 17.95 -1.32 16.66
C ASP A 126 16.93 -1.21 15.52
N ALA A 127 16.07 -2.22 15.38
CA ALA A 127 15.00 -2.19 14.38
C ALA A 127 13.80 -3.03 14.83
N ALA A 128 12.61 -2.65 14.33
CA ALA A 128 11.39 -3.42 14.47
C ALA A 128 10.56 -3.35 13.21
N PHE A 129 9.65 -4.32 13.02
CA PHE A 129 8.70 -4.26 11.92
C PHE A 129 7.84 -2.99 12.02
N ALA A 130 7.78 -2.21 10.95
CA ALA A 130 7.04 -0.94 10.93
C ALA A 130 5.55 -1.14 11.28
N SER A 131 4.95 -2.24 10.84
CA SER A 131 3.56 -2.62 11.16
C SER A 131 3.34 -2.84 12.66
N THR A 132 4.29 -3.46 13.34
CA THR A 132 4.21 -3.73 14.78
C THR A 132 4.34 -2.43 15.59
N VAL A 133 5.26 -1.55 15.19
CA VAL A 133 5.42 -0.23 15.81
C VAL A 133 4.16 0.61 15.63
N ALA A 134 3.60 0.63 14.41
CA ALA A 134 2.37 1.37 14.12
C ALA A 134 1.16 0.89 14.95
N LYS A 135 0.99 -0.43 15.12
CA LYS A 135 -0.05 -1.01 16.00
C LYS A 135 0.14 -0.57 17.46
N TRP A 136 1.37 -0.61 17.95
CA TRP A 136 1.69 -0.17 19.30
C TRP A 136 1.38 1.32 19.48
N GLU A 137 1.83 2.19 18.57
CA GLU A 137 1.57 3.64 18.61
C GLU A 137 0.07 3.97 18.55
N ALA A 138 -0.69 3.29 17.68
CA ALA A 138 -2.13 3.44 17.59
C ALA A 138 -2.82 3.10 18.92
N ARG A 139 -2.38 2.02 19.58
CA ARG A 139 -2.90 1.62 20.88
C ARG A 139 -2.55 2.64 21.98
N GLN A 140 -1.33 3.17 21.98
CA GLN A 140 -0.93 4.22 22.94
C GLN A 140 -1.81 5.48 22.77
N ARG A 141 -2.06 5.90 21.53
CA ARG A 141 -2.97 7.02 21.24
C ARG A 141 -4.39 6.76 21.76
N ALA A 142 -4.93 5.57 21.52
CA ALA A 142 -6.27 5.19 22.00
C ALA A 142 -6.34 5.22 23.55
N LEU A 143 -5.31 4.73 24.25
CA LEU A 143 -5.24 4.77 25.69
C LEU A 143 -5.14 6.21 26.23
N GLN A 144 -4.38 7.08 25.58
CA GLN A 144 -4.29 8.50 25.94
C GLN A 144 -5.63 9.21 25.74
N HIS A 145 -6.33 8.95 24.62
CA HIS A 145 -7.67 9.49 24.38
C HIS A 145 -8.68 9.01 25.41
N ALA A 146 -8.67 7.72 25.78
CA ALA A 146 -9.56 7.18 26.81
C ALA A 146 -9.28 7.81 28.18
N LYS A 147 -8.02 8.00 28.55
CA LYS A 147 -7.63 8.69 29.79
C LYS A 147 -8.08 10.16 29.80
N ALA A 148 -7.89 10.87 28.68
CA ALA A 148 -8.32 12.27 28.56
C ALA A 148 -9.86 12.41 28.67
N GLN A 149 -10.62 11.49 28.09
CA GLN A 149 -12.08 11.47 28.22
C GLN A 149 -12.55 11.15 29.64
N ALA A 150 -11.85 10.24 30.34
CA ALA A 150 -12.17 9.90 31.73
C ALA A 150 -11.85 11.05 32.73
N GLN A 151 -10.95 11.96 32.37
CA GLN A 151 -10.57 13.13 33.18
C GLN A 151 -11.34 14.40 32.79
N ALA A 152 -12.15 14.38 31.71
CA ALA A 152 -12.97 15.52 31.34
C ALA A 152 -14.09 15.74 32.38
N PRO A 153 -14.35 16.97 32.86
CA PRO A 153 -15.44 17.23 33.79
C PRO A 153 -16.76 16.92 33.11
N PRO A 154 -17.77 16.41 33.86
CA PRO A 154 -19.04 16.02 33.29
C PRO A 154 -19.69 17.23 32.59
N GLN A 155 -19.90 17.11 31.29
CA GLN A 155 -20.64 18.11 30.53
C GLN A 155 -22.08 18.16 31.08
N LYS A 156 -22.52 19.34 31.57
CA LYS A 156 -23.91 19.59 31.93
C LYS A 156 -24.78 19.26 30.74
N PRO A 157 -25.89 18.51 30.93
CA PRO A 157 -26.84 18.24 29.86
C PRO A 157 -27.34 19.57 29.29
N ALA A 158 -27.20 19.77 28.01
CA ALA A 158 -27.82 20.89 27.30
C ALA A 158 -29.34 20.78 27.48
N ALA A 159 -29.94 21.83 27.99
CA ALA A 159 -31.38 21.93 28.22
C ALA A 159 -32.14 21.63 26.94
N SER A 160 -32.95 20.59 26.98
CA SER A 160 -33.84 20.18 25.91
C SER A 160 -34.85 21.29 25.60
N ARG A 161 -34.80 21.84 24.39
CA ARG A 161 -35.86 22.67 23.83
C ARG A 161 -37.10 21.80 23.56
N PRO A 162 -38.31 22.26 23.92
CA PRO A 162 -39.52 21.47 23.69
C PRO A 162 -39.82 21.33 22.19
N PRO A 163 -40.43 20.21 21.77
CA PRO A 163 -40.72 19.96 20.36
C PRO A 163 -41.92 20.79 19.92
N THR A 164 -41.78 21.56 18.85
CA THR A 164 -42.88 22.15 18.12
C THR A 164 -43.64 21.05 17.37
N ARG A 165 -44.90 20.97 17.70
CA ARG A 165 -45.92 20.08 17.14
C ARG A 165 -46.21 20.49 15.69
N SER A 166 -45.90 19.64 14.73
CA SER A 166 -46.56 19.73 13.42
C SER A 166 -47.22 18.39 13.09
N THR A 167 -48.43 18.55 12.70
CA THR A 167 -49.51 17.58 12.46
C THR A 167 -49.19 16.60 11.34
N SER A 168 -49.69 15.40 11.57
CA SER A 168 -49.76 14.23 10.71
C SER A 168 -50.37 14.45 9.34
N LEU A 169 -49.86 13.74 8.34
CA LEU A 169 -50.72 13.08 7.36
C LEU A 169 -50.13 11.71 6.99
N ASN A 170 -50.95 10.71 7.20
CA ASN A 170 -50.77 9.31 6.85
C ASN A 170 -50.56 9.10 5.34
N SER A 171 -49.60 8.26 4.95
CA SER A 171 -49.89 7.29 3.91
C SER A 171 -48.97 6.05 4.08
N ARG A 172 -49.66 4.94 4.30
CA ARG A 172 -49.13 3.58 4.30
C ARG A 172 -48.51 3.27 2.92
N ALA A 173 -47.28 2.80 2.88
CA ALA A 173 -46.85 1.83 1.91
C ALA A 173 -45.78 0.95 2.55
N ASN A 174 -46.16 -0.28 2.84
CA ASN A 174 -45.30 -1.40 3.20
C ASN A 174 -44.38 -1.72 2.02
N SER A 175 -43.09 -1.53 2.15
CA SER A 175 -42.13 -2.26 1.36
C SER A 175 -40.95 -2.59 2.27
N THR A 176 -40.85 -3.86 2.63
CA THR A 176 -39.68 -4.47 3.30
C THR A 176 -38.50 -4.53 2.31
N ALA A 177 -37.94 -3.39 2.02
CA ALA A 177 -36.61 -3.34 1.34
C ALA A 177 -35.57 -3.25 2.44
N ARG A 178 -34.80 -4.35 2.60
CA ARG A 178 -33.57 -4.40 3.36
C ARG A 178 -32.68 -3.24 2.89
N PRO A 179 -32.15 -2.39 3.78
CA PRO A 179 -31.27 -1.32 3.36
C PRO A 179 -30.09 -1.90 2.58
N PRO A 180 -29.64 -1.24 1.49
CA PRO A 180 -28.49 -1.71 0.74
C PRO A 180 -27.30 -1.80 1.68
N GLN A 181 -26.69 -2.99 1.74
CA GLN A 181 -25.42 -3.19 2.46
C GLN A 181 -24.45 -2.19 1.86
N ARG A 182 -23.85 -1.36 2.72
CA ARG A 182 -22.74 -0.50 2.32
C ARG A 182 -21.70 -1.36 1.63
N PRO A 183 -21.16 -0.95 0.48
CA PRO A 183 -20.04 -1.65 -0.12
C PRO A 183 -18.94 -1.79 0.93
N ASN A 184 -18.27 -2.93 0.91
CA ASN A 184 -17.11 -3.17 1.79
C ASN A 184 -16.26 -1.90 1.82
N PRO A 185 -15.87 -1.40 2.99
CA PRO A 185 -15.05 -0.20 3.07
C PRO A 185 -13.85 -0.38 2.15
N ALA A 186 -13.52 0.69 1.43
CA ALA A 186 -12.30 0.72 0.63
C ALA A 186 -11.16 0.17 1.49
N PRO A 187 -10.26 -0.66 0.93
CA PRO A 187 -9.17 -1.23 1.71
C PRO A 187 -8.48 -0.08 2.45
N ASP A 188 -8.22 -0.29 3.74
CA ASP A 188 -7.36 0.64 4.47
C ASP A 188 -6.00 0.66 3.76
N TRP A 189 -5.79 1.70 2.98
CA TRP A 189 -4.63 1.83 2.10
C TRP A 189 -3.30 1.81 2.85
N GLU A 190 -3.28 2.24 4.11
CA GLU A 190 -2.09 2.13 4.94
C GLU A 190 -1.83 0.67 5.31
N THR A 191 -2.82 -0.02 5.83
CA THR A 191 -2.70 -1.46 6.16
C THR A 191 -2.40 -2.30 4.92
N PHE A 192 -3.02 -1.99 3.77
CA PHE A 192 -2.73 -2.65 2.51
C PHE A 192 -1.27 -2.45 2.07
N ARG A 193 -0.77 -1.20 2.07
CA ARG A 193 0.62 -0.88 1.71
C ARG A 193 1.64 -1.58 2.61
N LEU A 194 1.33 -1.71 3.90
CA LEU A 194 2.19 -2.35 4.87
C LEU A 194 2.28 -3.87 4.73
N ASN A 195 1.24 -4.49 4.17
CA ASN A 195 1.08 -5.95 4.16
C ASN A 195 0.99 -6.54 2.74
N LEU A 196 1.49 -5.87 1.71
CA LEU A 196 1.38 -6.30 0.30
C LEU A 196 1.75 -7.77 0.07
N ARG A 197 2.80 -8.25 0.74
CA ARG A 197 3.28 -9.64 0.57
C ARG A 197 2.31 -10.69 1.06
N LEU A 198 1.48 -10.37 2.05
CA LEU A 198 0.47 -11.31 2.56
C LEU A 198 -0.60 -11.62 1.50
N TYR A 199 -0.80 -10.70 0.55
CA TYR A 199 -1.78 -10.85 -0.52
C TYR A 199 -1.21 -11.53 -1.77
N VAL A 200 0.13 -11.65 -1.89
CA VAL A 200 0.76 -12.25 -3.09
C VAL A 200 0.26 -13.67 -3.35
N PRO A 201 0.19 -14.59 -2.38
CA PRO A 201 -0.26 -15.96 -2.63
C PRO A 201 -1.69 -16.03 -3.18
N GLU A 202 -2.60 -15.21 -2.64
CA GLU A 202 -4.00 -15.16 -3.07
C GLU A 202 -4.11 -14.65 -4.51
N TYR A 203 -3.42 -13.56 -4.82
CA TYR A 203 -3.39 -12.99 -6.18
C TYR A 203 -2.73 -13.93 -7.18
N ALA A 204 -1.60 -14.55 -6.82
CA ALA A 204 -0.91 -15.52 -7.66
C ALA A 204 -1.76 -16.76 -7.94
N GLN A 205 -2.47 -17.27 -6.94
CA GLN A 205 -3.42 -18.37 -7.11
C GLN A 205 -4.55 -17.98 -8.07
N PHE A 206 -5.11 -16.78 -7.92
CA PHE A 206 -6.12 -16.27 -8.84
C PHE A 206 -5.56 -16.17 -10.27
N ILE A 207 -4.38 -15.56 -10.45
CA ILE A 207 -3.71 -15.39 -11.74
C ILE A 207 -3.49 -16.75 -12.41
N ARG A 208 -2.96 -17.75 -11.70
CA ARG A 208 -2.77 -19.11 -12.22
C ARG A 208 -4.07 -19.81 -12.56
N SER A 209 -5.14 -19.57 -11.79
CA SER A 209 -6.47 -20.12 -12.13
C SER A 209 -6.98 -19.60 -13.48
N ARG A 210 -6.52 -18.43 -13.93
CA ARG A 210 -6.89 -17.81 -15.22
C ARG A 210 -5.89 -18.10 -16.33
N ASN A 211 -4.61 -18.25 -15.99
CA ASN A 211 -3.55 -18.66 -16.91
C ASN A 211 -2.72 -19.82 -16.30
N PRO A 212 -3.15 -21.08 -16.47
CA PRO A 212 -2.44 -22.24 -15.91
C PRO A 212 -1.06 -22.50 -16.54
N ARG A 213 -0.71 -21.78 -17.62
CA ARG A 213 0.61 -21.92 -18.28
C ARG A 213 1.72 -21.24 -17.47
N LEU A 214 1.37 -20.30 -16.59
CA LEU A 214 2.33 -19.62 -15.73
C LEU A 214 2.86 -20.58 -14.65
N SER A 215 4.17 -20.55 -14.45
CA SER A 215 4.80 -21.13 -13.27
C SER A 215 4.36 -20.38 -12.01
N GLN A 216 4.57 -20.97 -10.82
CA GLN A 216 4.30 -20.28 -9.56
C GLN A 216 5.11 -19.01 -9.44
N GLN A 217 6.38 -19.04 -9.82
CA GLN A 217 7.29 -17.89 -9.74
C GLN A 217 6.82 -16.71 -10.63
N GLU A 218 6.38 -17.00 -11.87
CA GLU A 218 5.86 -15.96 -12.76
C GLU A 218 4.56 -15.35 -12.21
N ALA A 219 3.66 -16.17 -11.69
CA ALA A 219 2.43 -15.69 -11.08
C ALA A 219 2.69 -14.85 -9.81
N ASP A 220 3.63 -15.26 -8.97
CA ASP A 220 4.05 -14.49 -7.79
C ASP A 220 4.65 -13.14 -8.20
N GLN A 221 5.46 -13.12 -9.27
CA GLN A 221 6.06 -11.90 -9.81
C GLN A 221 4.99 -10.94 -10.36
N ILE A 222 4.02 -11.44 -11.12
CA ILE A 222 2.90 -10.66 -11.66
C ILE A 222 2.03 -10.13 -10.51
N ALA A 223 1.68 -11.00 -9.55
CA ALA A 223 0.90 -10.63 -8.37
C ALA A 223 1.61 -9.52 -7.56
N TRP A 224 2.89 -9.72 -7.29
CA TRP A 224 3.71 -8.74 -6.59
C TRP A 224 3.76 -7.39 -7.31
N ALA A 225 3.98 -7.38 -8.63
CA ALA A 225 4.03 -6.17 -9.43
C ALA A 225 2.69 -5.42 -9.42
N ILE A 226 1.55 -6.14 -9.57
CA ILE A 226 0.22 -5.54 -9.47
C ILE A 226 0.04 -4.88 -8.11
N LEU A 227 0.27 -5.61 -7.02
CA LEU A 227 0.08 -5.11 -5.65
C LEU A 227 0.99 -3.92 -5.37
N ARG A 228 2.28 -4.01 -5.70
CA ARG A 228 3.28 -2.97 -5.48
C ARG A 228 2.94 -1.67 -6.22
N PHE A 229 2.67 -1.75 -7.53
CA PHE A 229 2.39 -0.57 -8.32
C PHE A 229 1.01 0.02 -8.00
N SER A 230 0.02 -0.82 -7.68
CA SER A 230 -1.28 -0.36 -7.19
C SER A 230 -1.14 0.43 -5.89
N ALA A 231 -0.34 -0.05 -4.94
CA ALA A 231 -0.05 0.66 -3.71
C ALA A 231 0.72 1.97 -3.94
N HIS A 232 1.71 1.94 -4.86
CA HIS A 232 2.50 3.12 -5.20
C HIS A 232 1.65 4.24 -5.81
N TYR A 233 0.77 3.90 -6.76
CA TYR A 233 -0.06 4.87 -7.47
C TYR A 233 -1.44 5.11 -6.82
N GLY A 234 -1.79 4.41 -5.73
CA GLY A 234 -3.08 4.54 -5.08
C GLY A 234 -4.24 4.08 -5.96
N VAL A 235 -4.06 2.96 -6.68
CA VAL A 235 -5.09 2.34 -7.53
C VAL A 235 -5.52 1.02 -6.89
N ASP A 236 -6.82 0.72 -6.89
CA ASP A 236 -7.30 -0.58 -6.38
C ASP A 236 -6.67 -1.74 -7.18
N PRO A 237 -5.92 -2.66 -6.57
CA PRO A 237 -5.27 -3.76 -7.27
C PRO A 237 -6.26 -4.68 -7.99
N ARG A 238 -7.49 -4.83 -7.47
CA ARG A 238 -8.55 -5.60 -8.13
C ARG A 238 -8.97 -4.98 -9.45
N PHE A 239 -8.89 -3.64 -9.55
CA PHE A 239 -9.16 -2.93 -10.81
C PHE A 239 -8.08 -3.25 -11.86
N ILE A 240 -6.81 -3.26 -11.45
CA ILE A 240 -5.70 -3.65 -12.34
C ILE A 240 -5.82 -5.13 -12.75
N VAL A 241 -6.15 -6.03 -11.79
CA VAL A 241 -6.42 -7.45 -12.09
C VAL A 241 -7.51 -7.60 -13.15
N ALA A 242 -8.61 -6.83 -13.03
CA ALA A 242 -9.71 -6.88 -14.00
C ALA A 242 -9.28 -6.42 -15.39
N ILE A 243 -8.48 -5.35 -15.48
CA ILE A 243 -7.92 -4.86 -16.75
C ILE A 243 -7.02 -5.92 -17.37
N VAL A 244 -6.00 -6.41 -16.66
CA VAL A 244 -5.03 -7.39 -17.18
C VAL A 244 -5.70 -8.71 -17.60
N LEU A 245 -6.69 -9.16 -16.83
CA LEU A 245 -7.47 -10.35 -17.19
C LEU A 245 -8.21 -10.18 -18.51
N VAL A 246 -8.76 -9.00 -18.77
CA VAL A 246 -9.51 -8.72 -20.00
C VAL A 246 -8.57 -8.47 -21.18
N GLU A 247 -7.41 -7.86 -20.96
CA GLU A 247 -6.44 -7.52 -21.98
C GLU A 247 -5.66 -8.74 -22.50
N SER A 248 -5.07 -9.51 -21.61
CA SER A 248 -4.16 -10.61 -21.99
C SER A 248 -4.49 -11.96 -21.37
N GLY A 249 -5.45 -12.02 -20.43
CA GLY A 249 -5.65 -13.22 -19.62
C GLY A 249 -4.41 -13.58 -18.79
N PHE A 250 -3.63 -12.58 -18.36
CA PHE A 250 -2.33 -12.73 -17.69
C PHE A 250 -1.25 -13.41 -18.55
N ASN A 251 -1.33 -13.28 -19.88
CA ASN A 251 -0.25 -13.73 -20.75
C ASN A 251 0.78 -12.59 -20.97
N PRO A 252 2.03 -12.70 -20.45
CA PRO A 252 3.05 -11.66 -20.63
C PRO A 252 3.50 -11.53 -22.10
N ASP A 253 3.41 -12.61 -22.88
CA ASP A 253 3.85 -12.64 -24.28
C ASP A 253 2.72 -12.27 -25.27
N ALA A 254 1.58 -11.80 -24.77
CA ALA A 254 0.44 -11.47 -25.60
C ALA A 254 0.75 -10.32 -26.56
N THR A 255 0.44 -10.52 -27.85
CA THR A 255 0.53 -9.47 -28.88
C THR A 255 -0.76 -9.41 -29.68
N SER A 256 -1.37 -8.23 -29.74
CA SER A 256 -2.58 -8.03 -30.54
C SER A 256 -2.24 -7.83 -32.02
N ARG A 257 -3.25 -7.99 -32.89
CA ARG A 257 -3.10 -7.69 -34.32
C ARG A 257 -2.71 -6.23 -34.62
N LYS A 258 -2.99 -5.31 -33.69
CA LYS A 258 -2.65 -3.88 -33.77
C LYS A 258 -1.29 -3.55 -33.14
N GLY A 259 -0.57 -4.56 -32.63
CA GLY A 259 0.75 -4.40 -32.01
C GLY A 259 0.73 -3.98 -30.55
N ALA A 260 -0.41 -4.08 -29.86
CA ALA A 260 -0.44 -3.94 -28.41
C ALA A 260 0.24 -5.15 -27.76
N ALA A 261 1.05 -4.96 -26.72
CA ALA A 261 1.94 -5.97 -26.18
C ALA A 261 1.88 -6.13 -24.66
N GLY A 262 2.10 -7.36 -24.20
CA GLY A 262 2.28 -7.76 -22.82
C GLY A 262 0.98 -7.79 -22.01
N LEU A 263 1.13 -7.85 -20.68
CA LEU A 263 0.04 -8.03 -19.70
C LEU A 263 -1.09 -7.01 -19.84
N GLY A 264 -0.75 -5.73 -19.93
CA GLY A 264 -1.73 -4.63 -20.06
C GLY A 264 -2.00 -4.20 -21.49
N GLN A 265 -1.50 -4.95 -22.50
CA GLN A 265 -1.68 -4.65 -23.92
C GLN A 265 -1.37 -3.19 -24.28
N LEU A 266 -0.18 -2.73 -23.90
CA LEU A 266 0.25 -1.38 -24.19
C LEU A 266 0.62 -1.22 -25.67
N MET A 267 0.07 -0.20 -26.32
CA MET A 267 0.49 0.17 -27.68
C MET A 267 1.94 0.69 -27.67
N PRO A 268 2.76 0.44 -28.71
CA PRO A 268 4.18 0.79 -28.73
C PRO A 268 4.47 2.27 -28.42
N SER A 269 3.64 3.18 -28.92
CA SER A 269 3.77 4.62 -28.63
C SER A 269 3.46 4.93 -27.17
N THR A 270 2.43 4.28 -26.61
CA THR A 270 2.05 4.42 -25.20
C THR A 270 3.14 3.86 -24.29
N ALA A 271 3.65 2.67 -24.58
CA ALA A 271 4.73 2.03 -23.84
C ALA A 271 5.95 2.95 -23.74
N ARG A 272 6.41 3.48 -24.88
CA ARG A 272 7.55 4.45 -24.92
C ARG A 272 7.26 5.71 -24.10
N GLY A 273 6.06 6.28 -24.22
CA GLY A 273 5.68 7.49 -23.45
C GLY A 273 5.60 7.26 -21.94
N LEU A 274 5.43 6.01 -21.50
CA LEU A 274 5.42 5.61 -20.10
C LEU A 274 6.80 5.21 -19.56
N GLY A 275 7.82 5.10 -20.43
CA GLY A 275 9.17 4.65 -20.08
C GLY A 275 9.30 3.13 -20.04
N VAL A 276 8.39 2.38 -20.69
CA VAL A 276 8.47 0.93 -20.84
C VAL A 276 9.39 0.62 -22.02
N VAL A 277 10.53 0.01 -21.74
CA VAL A 277 11.55 -0.36 -22.72
C VAL A 277 11.21 -1.72 -23.35
N ASP A 278 10.91 -2.70 -22.51
CA ASP A 278 10.43 -4.01 -22.92
C ASP A 278 8.96 -4.22 -22.50
N PRO A 279 8.00 -4.18 -23.44
CA PRO A 279 6.60 -4.38 -23.11
C PRO A 279 6.23 -5.84 -22.76
N TYR A 280 7.13 -6.80 -22.97
CA TYR A 280 6.94 -8.19 -22.57
C TYR A 280 7.51 -8.50 -21.20
N ASP A 281 8.36 -7.62 -20.64
CA ASP A 281 8.75 -7.70 -19.23
C ASP A 281 7.56 -7.40 -18.32
N PRO A 282 7.13 -8.36 -17.47
CA PRO A 282 5.93 -8.21 -16.64
C PRO A 282 5.99 -7.00 -15.71
N ILE A 283 7.17 -6.68 -15.17
CA ILE A 283 7.35 -5.59 -14.22
C ILE A 283 7.21 -4.24 -14.91
N GLN A 284 7.90 -4.05 -16.05
CA GLN A 284 7.82 -2.80 -16.79
C GLN A 284 6.42 -2.58 -17.37
N ASN A 285 5.80 -3.63 -17.93
CA ASN A 285 4.46 -3.55 -18.49
C ASN A 285 3.44 -3.15 -17.42
N LEU A 286 3.43 -3.83 -16.27
CA LEU A 286 2.52 -3.52 -15.18
C LEU A 286 2.78 -2.14 -14.56
N HIS A 287 4.04 -1.71 -14.45
CA HIS A 287 4.35 -0.35 -14.04
C HIS A 287 3.70 0.68 -14.98
N GLY A 288 3.91 0.52 -16.29
CA GLY A 288 3.30 1.37 -17.32
C GLY A 288 1.78 1.34 -17.29
N THR A 289 1.18 0.15 -17.17
CA THR A 289 -0.26 -0.07 -17.09
C THR A 289 -0.89 0.68 -15.90
N VAL A 290 -0.36 0.48 -14.69
CA VAL A 290 -0.92 1.13 -13.49
C VAL A 290 -0.74 2.64 -13.55
N LYS A 291 0.41 3.13 -14.03
CA LYS A 291 0.68 4.57 -14.24
C LYS A 291 -0.30 5.19 -15.23
N LEU A 292 -0.60 4.51 -16.33
CA LEU A 292 -1.58 4.96 -17.34
C LEU A 292 -3.00 5.02 -16.76
N VAL A 293 -3.41 3.97 -16.05
CA VAL A 293 -4.71 3.90 -15.37
C VAL A 293 -4.85 5.03 -14.37
N ARG A 294 -3.83 5.27 -13.54
CA ARG A 294 -3.83 6.38 -12.57
C ARG A 294 -4.00 7.73 -13.25
N GLY A 295 -3.26 8.01 -14.32
CA GLY A 295 -3.37 9.25 -15.06
C GLY A 295 -4.76 9.47 -15.67
N HIS A 296 -5.43 8.40 -16.11
CA HIS A 296 -6.81 8.49 -16.58
C HIS A 296 -7.80 8.70 -15.42
N LEU A 297 -7.65 7.98 -14.31
CA LEU A 297 -8.49 8.16 -13.13
C LEU A 297 -8.43 9.60 -12.61
N GLU A 298 -7.25 10.19 -12.48
CA GLU A 298 -7.09 11.58 -12.04
C GLU A 298 -7.77 12.57 -12.98
N ARG A 299 -7.54 12.39 -14.29
CA ARG A 299 -8.13 13.25 -15.31
C ARG A 299 -9.66 13.25 -15.26
N TYR A 300 -10.26 12.05 -15.24
CA TYR A 300 -11.72 11.95 -15.30
C TYR A 300 -12.38 12.19 -13.96
N TRP A 301 -11.71 11.93 -12.85
CA TRP A 301 -12.16 12.36 -11.54
C TRP A 301 -12.31 13.87 -11.45
N ALA A 302 -11.29 14.62 -11.92
CA ALA A 302 -11.35 16.08 -11.96
C ALA A 302 -12.49 16.61 -12.88
N GLN A 303 -12.85 15.84 -13.92
CA GLN A 303 -13.91 16.19 -14.86
C GLN A 303 -15.32 15.92 -14.33
N THR A 304 -15.53 14.79 -13.63
CA THR A 304 -16.87 14.36 -13.17
C THR A 304 -17.24 14.94 -11.83
N GLY A 305 -16.27 15.23 -10.96
CA GLY A 305 -16.48 15.82 -9.63
C GLY A 305 -17.27 14.93 -8.63
N ASP A 306 -17.67 13.72 -9.02
CA ASP A 306 -18.41 12.79 -8.17
C ASP A 306 -17.47 11.67 -7.63
N PRO A 307 -17.09 11.75 -6.34
CA PRO A 307 -16.20 10.77 -5.73
C PRO A 307 -16.85 9.39 -5.53
N ASN A 308 -18.18 9.30 -5.55
CA ASN A 308 -18.91 8.06 -5.32
C ASN A 308 -19.49 7.47 -6.61
N GLY A 309 -19.40 8.19 -7.73
CA GLY A 309 -19.90 7.78 -9.02
C GLY A 309 -18.96 6.83 -9.75
N TRP A 310 -19.51 6.06 -10.67
CA TRP A 310 -18.74 5.16 -11.54
C TRP A 310 -18.28 5.81 -12.85
N GLU A 311 -18.70 7.04 -13.12
CA GLU A 311 -18.48 7.70 -14.40
C GLU A 311 -16.99 7.87 -14.70
N HIS A 312 -16.19 8.33 -13.75
CA HIS A 312 -14.74 8.47 -13.90
C HIS A 312 -14.06 7.11 -14.19
N VAL A 313 -14.53 6.01 -13.58
CA VAL A 313 -14.04 4.64 -13.85
C VAL A 313 -14.40 4.22 -15.28
N VAL A 314 -15.64 4.46 -15.71
CA VAL A 314 -16.12 4.16 -17.07
C VAL A 314 -15.31 4.92 -18.12
N LEU A 315 -15.09 6.24 -17.91
CA LEU A 315 -14.31 7.06 -18.82
C LEU A 315 -12.83 6.66 -18.83
N THR A 316 -12.27 6.25 -17.69
CA THR A 316 -10.91 5.70 -17.60
C THR A 316 -10.75 4.47 -18.48
N LEU A 317 -11.67 3.52 -18.39
CA LEU A 317 -11.64 2.30 -19.20
C LEU A 317 -11.85 2.60 -20.69
N ALA A 318 -12.75 3.52 -21.02
CA ALA A 318 -12.95 3.96 -22.39
C ALA A 318 -11.68 4.59 -22.99
N ALA A 319 -11.00 5.42 -22.20
CA ALA A 319 -9.74 6.06 -22.60
C ALA A 319 -8.58 5.06 -22.69
N TYR A 320 -8.53 4.07 -21.80
CA TYR A 320 -7.53 3.02 -21.84
C TYR A 320 -7.63 2.24 -23.16
N ASN A 321 -8.85 1.86 -23.57
CA ASN A 321 -9.08 1.04 -24.76
C ASN A 321 -9.07 1.86 -26.07
N ALA A 322 -9.78 2.99 -26.12
CA ALA A 322 -9.96 3.79 -27.35
C ALA A 322 -9.02 5.00 -27.46
N GLY A 323 -8.29 5.31 -26.37
CA GLY A 323 -7.50 6.52 -26.25
C GLY A 323 -8.31 7.73 -25.77
N SER A 324 -7.65 8.59 -24.96
CA SER A 324 -8.27 9.81 -24.41
C SER A 324 -8.74 10.81 -25.48
N GLY A 325 -8.14 10.76 -26.67
CA GLY A 325 -8.58 11.57 -27.83
C GLY A 325 -9.98 11.20 -28.31
N ALA A 326 -10.29 9.90 -28.38
CA ALA A 326 -11.62 9.42 -28.76
C ALA A 326 -12.67 9.80 -27.71
N VAL A 327 -12.37 9.62 -26.40
CA VAL A 327 -13.27 10.03 -25.33
C VAL A 327 -13.58 11.51 -25.39
N ARG A 328 -12.57 12.36 -25.59
CA ARG A 328 -12.75 13.80 -25.73
C ARG A 328 -13.59 14.17 -26.96
N LYS A 329 -13.32 13.52 -28.12
CA LYS A 329 -14.07 13.77 -29.36
C LYS A 329 -15.57 13.49 -29.22
N HIS A 330 -15.93 12.44 -28.45
CA HIS A 330 -17.32 12.01 -28.30
C HIS A 330 -17.98 12.52 -27.00
N GLY A 331 -17.27 13.27 -26.18
CA GLY A 331 -17.78 13.79 -24.90
C GLY A 331 -18.10 12.71 -23.86
N GLY A 332 -17.58 11.47 -24.06
CA GLY A 332 -17.89 10.32 -23.21
C GLY A 332 -17.38 9.02 -23.81
N VAL A 333 -17.99 7.90 -23.46
CA VAL A 333 -17.64 6.59 -24.06
C VAL A 333 -17.91 6.62 -25.56
N PRO A 334 -16.87 6.42 -26.41
CA PRO A 334 -17.07 6.42 -27.85
C PRO A 334 -18.08 5.34 -28.29
N PRO A 335 -18.85 5.56 -29.37
CA PRO A 335 -19.83 4.61 -29.88
C PRO A 335 -19.18 3.43 -30.63
N TYR A 336 -18.00 3.02 -30.19
CA TYR A 336 -17.28 1.88 -30.74
C TYR A 336 -17.72 0.62 -30.00
N ARG A 337 -18.24 -0.38 -30.74
CA ARG A 337 -18.70 -1.64 -30.18
C ARG A 337 -17.61 -2.33 -29.35
N GLU A 338 -16.37 -2.29 -29.82
CA GLU A 338 -15.19 -2.82 -29.10
C GLU A 338 -15.04 -2.18 -27.72
N THR A 339 -15.01 -0.85 -27.66
CA THR A 339 -14.81 -0.08 -26.43
C THR A 339 -15.97 -0.25 -25.44
N GLN A 340 -17.21 -0.21 -25.93
CA GLN A 340 -18.38 -0.43 -25.07
C GLN A 340 -18.39 -1.83 -24.45
N ASN A 341 -18.02 -2.85 -25.24
CA ASN A 341 -17.90 -4.23 -24.75
C ASN A 341 -16.76 -4.37 -23.74
N TYR A 342 -15.63 -3.74 -24.02
CA TYR A 342 -14.47 -3.70 -23.12
C TYR A 342 -14.84 -3.13 -21.75
N VAL A 343 -15.41 -1.92 -21.72
CA VAL A 343 -15.84 -1.26 -20.50
C VAL A 343 -16.78 -2.15 -19.68
N ARG A 344 -17.83 -2.70 -20.32
CA ARG A 344 -18.78 -3.61 -19.63
C ARG A 344 -18.07 -4.84 -19.06
N LYS A 345 -17.14 -5.43 -19.81
CA LYS A 345 -16.43 -6.64 -19.41
C LYS A 345 -15.52 -6.39 -18.20
N VAL A 346 -14.73 -5.30 -18.24
CA VAL A 346 -13.83 -4.95 -17.12
C VAL A 346 -14.63 -4.60 -15.86
N ILE A 347 -15.70 -3.81 -15.99
CA ILE A 347 -16.54 -3.43 -14.83
C ILE A 347 -17.17 -4.67 -14.21
N ARG A 348 -17.67 -5.62 -15.02
CA ARG A 348 -18.24 -6.87 -14.50
C ARG A 348 -17.20 -7.65 -13.69
N VAL A 349 -16.01 -7.85 -14.24
CA VAL A 349 -14.92 -8.54 -13.52
C VAL A 349 -14.55 -7.81 -12.25
N TYR A 350 -14.40 -6.50 -12.31
CA TYR A 350 -14.04 -5.69 -11.14
C TYR A 350 -15.09 -5.78 -10.03
N LYS A 351 -16.40 -5.66 -10.38
CA LYS A 351 -17.50 -5.84 -9.42
C LYS A 351 -17.46 -7.23 -8.77
N GLN A 352 -17.23 -8.28 -9.56
CA GLN A 352 -17.10 -9.65 -9.03
C GLN A 352 -15.94 -9.79 -8.04
N LEU A 353 -14.78 -9.22 -8.36
CA LEU A 353 -13.62 -9.20 -7.46
C LEU A 353 -13.88 -8.39 -6.17
N CYS A 354 -14.76 -7.39 -6.24
CA CYS A 354 -15.18 -6.61 -5.07
C CYS A 354 -16.33 -7.26 -4.28
N GLY A 355 -16.84 -8.42 -4.70
CA GLY A 355 -17.99 -9.05 -4.07
C GLY A 355 -19.33 -8.31 -4.28
N ILE A 356 -19.38 -7.39 -5.24
CA ILE A 356 -20.59 -6.64 -5.59
C ILE A 356 -21.43 -7.51 -6.52
N ARG A 357 -22.58 -7.95 -6.04
CA ARG A 357 -23.56 -8.69 -6.87
C ARG A 357 -24.29 -7.72 -7.79
N GLU A 358 -24.52 -8.14 -9.03
CA GLU A 358 -25.38 -7.41 -10.00
C GLU A 358 -26.85 -7.43 -9.58
#